data_f1e163d59f8a637723392fcee4785145
#
_entry.id   f1e163d59f8a637723392fcee4785145
#
_cell.length_a   1.000
_cell.length_b   1.000
_cell.length_c   1.000
_cell.angle_alpha   90.00
_cell.angle_beta   90.00
_cell.angle_gamma   90.00
#
_symmetry.space_group_name_H-M   'P 1'
#
loop_
_entity.id
_entity.type
_entity.pdbx_description
1 polymer ?
#
loop_
_entity_poly.entity_id
_entity_poly.type
_entity_poly.pdbx_seq_one_letter_code
_entity_poly.pdbx_strand_id
1 'polypeptide(L)'
;MLYTSTRNNKIRVTAAQAIAQGISEEGGLFVPVELPHFSMDTVREMMEMSYIDRAKTVLRTFLTDFSEEELNYCVEGAYRADKFSSPAVAPTVNIGGKENILELWHGPTCAFKDMALQLLPYLMTVSAKKTAEGKTIVILVATSGDTGKAALEGFKDVDKTKILVFYPVDGVSPMQKLQMTTQEGENVAVCAIHGNFDDAQSAVKSIFTNDEIKAELAKKNMMFSSANSINWGRLVPQIVYYFSAYADLCKMGQLQVGEPMNVVVPTGNFGNILAGYYAKHMGLPIKTMVCASNTNNVLTDFLKTGTYDRNRDFYATTSPSMDILISSNLERLLYHMSGESDAAVRGWMTQLAENGKYTVEPEVMAKIQNEFAAGYCDEAAVADTIHKTYTDQNYLCDTHTAVAVKVYREYVAQTGDDLPTVIDSTASPYKFSKSVLTAVLEGNTPQLDEFDMVEELHRVTGAAVPAPLAALKDKAVRFTQVCDRENMSQMVFQLLNL
;
A
#
# COMPACT_ATOMS: atom_id res chain seq x y z
N MET A 1 3.72 20.36 -13.11
CA MET A 1 3.80 20.00 -11.67
C MET A 1 5.26 19.79 -11.29
N LEU A 2 5.72 20.42 -10.23
CA LEU A 2 7.03 20.17 -9.64
C LEU A 2 6.87 19.50 -8.28
N TYR A 3 7.90 18.82 -7.86
CA TYR A 3 7.99 18.11 -6.58
C TYR A 3 9.11 18.69 -5.74
N THR A 4 8.93 18.62 -4.43
CA THR A 4 9.94 19.00 -3.44
C THR A 4 10.16 17.86 -2.46
N SER A 5 11.16 17.97 -1.59
CA SER A 5 11.40 16.99 -0.52
C SER A 5 10.83 17.48 0.82
N THR A 6 10.26 16.57 1.59
CA THR A 6 9.79 16.84 2.94
C THR A 6 10.88 17.33 3.90
N ARG A 7 12.16 17.07 3.59
CA ARG A 7 13.31 17.48 4.41
C ARG A 7 14.17 18.55 3.78
N ASN A 8 13.86 18.97 2.54
CA ASN A 8 14.52 20.07 1.84
C ASN A 8 13.55 20.69 0.84
N ASN A 9 12.81 21.68 1.28
CA ASN A 9 11.77 22.33 0.49
C ASN A 9 12.30 23.26 -0.63
N LYS A 10 13.64 23.35 -0.80
CA LYS A 10 14.27 24.08 -1.91
C LYS A 10 14.47 23.21 -3.16
N ILE A 11 14.41 21.89 -3.02
CA ILE A 11 14.51 20.95 -4.13
C ILE A 11 13.32 21.15 -5.07
N ARG A 12 13.60 21.10 -6.37
CA ARG A 12 12.57 21.09 -7.42
C ARG A 12 12.94 20.04 -8.45
N VAL A 13 12.09 19.02 -8.56
CA VAL A 13 12.25 17.93 -9.52
C VAL A 13 10.94 17.71 -10.27
N THR A 14 11.01 17.08 -11.44
CA THR A 14 9.85 16.65 -12.21
C THR A 14 9.26 15.35 -11.62
N ALA A 15 8.06 14.95 -12.07
CA ALA A 15 7.47 13.67 -11.65
C ALA A 15 8.36 12.49 -12.05
N ALA A 16 8.89 12.50 -13.27
CA ALA A 16 9.81 11.45 -13.73
C ALA A 16 11.07 11.35 -12.86
N GLN A 17 11.64 12.46 -12.45
CA GLN A 17 12.81 12.47 -11.54
C GLN A 17 12.44 11.93 -10.16
N ALA A 18 11.31 12.37 -9.57
CA ALA A 18 10.86 11.90 -8.27
C ALA A 18 10.57 10.39 -8.25
N ILE A 19 9.97 9.86 -9.31
CA ILE A 19 9.66 8.42 -9.45
C ILE A 19 10.94 7.62 -9.67
N ALA A 20 11.85 8.06 -10.55
CA ALA A 20 13.09 7.35 -10.83
C ALA A 20 14.03 7.30 -9.60
N GLN A 21 14.12 8.39 -8.84
CA GLN A 21 14.91 8.44 -7.60
C GLN A 21 14.24 7.67 -6.46
N GLY A 22 12.92 7.75 -6.33
CA GLY A 22 12.13 7.11 -5.28
C GLY A 22 12.20 7.79 -3.92
N ILE A 23 13.34 8.34 -3.53
CA ILE A 23 13.61 9.08 -2.30
C ILE A 23 14.62 10.20 -2.60
N SER A 24 14.56 11.32 -1.90
CA SER A 24 15.52 12.41 -2.05
C SER A 24 16.87 12.05 -1.41
N GLU A 25 17.97 12.69 -1.88
CA GLU A 25 19.34 12.37 -1.46
C GLU A 25 19.56 12.51 0.05
N GLU A 26 18.90 13.49 0.69
CA GLU A 26 18.94 13.70 2.14
C GLU A 26 17.97 12.81 2.93
N GLY A 27 17.29 11.88 2.25
CA GLY A 27 16.37 10.91 2.84
C GLY A 27 14.93 11.41 3.04
N GLY A 28 14.59 12.60 2.54
CA GLY A 28 13.23 13.13 2.53
C GLY A 28 12.36 12.50 1.45
N LEU A 29 11.04 12.59 1.61
CA LEU A 29 10.08 12.03 0.68
C LEU A 29 9.58 13.10 -0.30
N PHE A 30 9.42 12.72 -1.57
CA PHE A 30 8.88 13.65 -2.56
C PHE A 30 7.39 13.89 -2.36
N VAL A 31 7.01 15.18 -2.42
CA VAL A 31 5.62 15.66 -2.39
C VAL A 31 5.42 16.68 -3.49
N PRO A 32 4.23 16.82 -4.08
CA PRO A 32 3.93 17.89 -5.04
C PRO A 32 4.04 19.26 -4.36
N VAL A 33 4.57 20.25 -5.08
CA VAL A 33 4.68 21.65 -4.58
C VAL A 33 3.31 22.28 -4.43
N GLU A 34 2.37 21.89 -5.29
CA GLU A 34 0.99 22.37 -5.28
C GLU A 34 0.06 21.16 -5.47
N LEU A 35 -1.10 21.17 -4.84
CA LEU A 35 -2.11 20.14 -5.09
C LEU A 35 -3.07 20.60 -6.17
N PRO A 36 -3.34 19.76 -7.19
CA PRO A 36 -4.38 20.06 -8.16
C PRO A 36 -5.75 20.02 -7.49
N HIS A 37 -6.69 20.81 -8.03
CA HIS A 37 -8.05 20.86 -7.51
C HIS A 37 -9.06 20.55 -8.61
N PHE A 38 -10.02 19.66 -8.32
CA PHE A 38 -11.14 19.33 -9.18
C PHE A 38 -12.42 20.05 -8.73
N SER A 39 -13.15 20.62 -9.67
CA SER A 39 -14.49 21.13 -9.40
C SER A 39 -15.49 19.99 -9.20
N MET A 40 -16.62 20.26 -8.58
CA MET A 40 -17.72 19.28 -8.48
C MET A 40 -18.28 18.88 -9.84
N ASP A 41 -18.14 19.71 -10.87
CA ASP A 41 -18.52 19.34 -12.23
C ASP A 41 -17.56 18.30 -12.79
N THR A 42 -16.25 18.42 -12.58
CA THR A 42 -15.28 17.41 -12.93
C THR A 42 -15.53 16.08 -12.17
N VAL A 43 -15.84 16.16 -10.87
CA VAL A 43 -16.22 14.97 -10.09
C VAL A 43 -17.49 14.30 -10.65
N ARG A 44 -18.47 15.10 -11.08
CA ARG A 44 -19.69 14.59 -11.74
C ARG A 44 -19.38 13.90 -13.07
N GLU A 45 -18.50 14.46 -13.88
CA GLU A 45 -18.04 13.82 -15.13
C GLU A 45 -17.36 12.48 -14.87
N MET A 46 -16.56 12.39 -13.79
CA MET A 46 -15.89 11.14 -13.40
C MET A 46 -16.86 10.01 -13.06
N MET A 47 -18.12 10.30 -12.69
CA MET A 47 -19.11 9.24 -12.44
C MET A 47 -19.37 8.37 -13.67
N GLU A 48 -19.34 8.94 -14.86
CA GLU A 48 -19.61 8.21 -16.11
C GLU A 48 -18.34 7.56 -16.72
N MET A 49 -17.15 7.86 -16.15
CA MET A 49 -15.88 7.34 -16.63
C MET A 49 -15.63 5.90 -16.17
N SER A 50 -14.87 5.15 -16.97
CA SER A 50 -14.25 3.91 -16.55
C SER A 50 -13.16 4.19 -15.49
N TYR A 51 -12.71 3.14 -14.79
CA TYR A 51 -11.56 3.27 -13.87
C TYR A 51 -10.32 3.80 -14.59
N ILE A 52 -10.06 3.31 -15.80
CA ILE A 52 -8.93 3.73 -16.65
C ILE A 52 -9.02 5.23 -16.97
N ASP A 53 -10.20 5.73 -17.33
CA ASP A 53 -10.38 7.15 -17.66
C ASP A 53 -10.25 8.04 -16.41
N ARG A 54 -10.78 7.61 -15.26
CA ARG A 54 -10.54 8.27 -13.96
C ARG A 54 -9.06 8.32 -13.64
N ALA A 55 -8.34 7.19 -13.83
CA ALA A 55 -6.89 7.13 -13.60
C ALA A 55 -6.13 8.11 -14.51
N LYS A 56 -6.45 8.17 -15.80
CA LYS A 56 -5.86 9.15 -16.72
C LYS A 56 -6.14 10.59 -16.28
N THR A 57 -7.37 10.87 -15.88
CA THR A 57 -7.79 12.21 -15.43
C THR A 57 -7.04 12.66 -14.18
N VAL A 58 -6.97 11.81 -13.17
CA VAL A 58 -6.27 12.14 -11.90
C VAL A 58 -4.76 12.20 -12.13
N LEU A 59 -4.16 11.20 -12.77
CA LEU A 59 -2.71 11.10 -12.91
C LEU A 59 -2.12 12.19 -13.81
N ARG A 60 -2.85 12.65 -14.83
CA ARG A 60 -2.41 13.75 -15.71
C ARG A 60 -2.08 15.02 -14.93
N THR A 61 -2.79 15.29 -13.83
CA THR A 61 -2.56 16.49 -13.02
C THR A 61 -1.25 16.46 -12.24
N PHE A 62 -0.77 15.25 -11.93
CA PHE A 62 0.48 15.01 -11.22
C PHE A 62 1.67 14.74 -12.14
N LEU A 63 1.46 14.02 -13.24
CA LEU A 63 2.49 13.55 -14.17
C LEU A 63 2.61 14.48 -15.38
N THR A 64 2.77 15.78 -15.15
CA THR A 64 2.71 16.83 -16.20
C THR A 64 3.90 16.83 -17.17
N ASP A 65 4.96 16.11 -16.85
CA ASP A 65 6.12 15.88 -17.72
C ASP A 65 6.03 14.57 -18.55
N PHE A 66 4.91 13.83 -18.39
CA PHE A 66 4.56 12.70 -19.25
C PHE A 66 3.70 13.20 -20.42
N SER A 67 3.99 12.72 -21.63
CA SER A 67 3.09 12.98 -22.77
C SER A 67 1.77 12.24 -22.60
N GLU A 68 0.78 12.60 -23.41
CA GLU A 68 -0.51 11.89 -23.39
C GLU A 68 -0.36 10.42 -23.78
N GLU A 69 0.47 10.11 -24.77
CA GLU A 69 0.77 8.75 -25.22
C GLU A 69 1.48 7.96 -24.13
N GLU A 70 2.45 8.58 -23.42
CA GLU A 70 3.16 7.94 -22.32
C GLU A 70 2.22 7.64 -21.14
N LEU A 71 1.33 8.57 -20.80
CA LEU A 71 0.35 8.36 -19.73
C LEU A 71 -0.64 7.26 -20.10
N ASN A 72 -1.18 7.30 -21.33
CA ASN A 72 -2.10 6.27 -21.82
C ASN A 72 -1.42 4.88 -21.82
N TYR A 73 -0.20 4.78 -22.32
CA TYR A 73 0.59 3.55 -22.27
C TYR A 73 0.73 3.00 -20.85
N CYS A 74 1.04 3.87 -19.88
CA CYS A 74 1.19 3.45 -18.49
C CYS A 74 -0.12 2.95 -17.88
N VAL A 75 -1.19 3.72 -18.02
CA VAL A 75 -2.48 3.42 -17.37
C VAL A 75 -3.17 2.22 -18.00
N GLU A 76 -3.22 2.15 -19.34
CA GLU A 76 -3.83 1.03 -20.07
C GLU A 76 -3.04 -0.27 -19.88
N GLY A 77 -1.71 -0.19 -19.82
CA GLY A 77 -0.86 -1.34 -19.53
C GLY A 77 -1.03 -1.87 -18.08
N ALA A 78 -1.28 -0.98 -17.14
CA ALA A 78 -1.45 -1.33 -15.73
C ALA A 78 -2.80 -1.97 -15.42
N TYR A 79 -3.89 -1.35 -15.89
CA TYR A 79 -5.27 -1.72 -15.50
C TYR A 79 -6.01 -2.50 -16.60
N ARG A 80 -5.30 -3.40 -17.29
CA ARG A 80 -5.86 -4.26 -18.32
C ARG A 80 -6.89 -5.24 -17.75
N ALA A 81 -7.91 -5.53 -18.54
CA ALA A 81 -9.00 -6.44 -18.15
C ALA A 81 -8.55 -7.89 -17.86
N ASP A 82 -7.40 -8.32 -18.39
CA ASP A 82 -6.82 -9.65 -18.11
C ASP A 82 -6.03 -9.71 -16.80
N LYS A 83 -5.75 -8.56 -16.16
CA LYS A 83 -5.04 -8.46 -14.89
C LYS A 83 -5.98 -8.36 -13.69
N PHE A 84 -7.16 -7.80 -13.87
CA PHE A 84 -8.10 -7.58 -12.79
C PHE A 84 -9.36 -8.44 -12.95
N SER A 85 -9.77 -9.11 -11.88
CA SER A 85 -10.95 -9.99 -11.90
C SER A 85 -12.28 -9.21 -11.95
N SER A 86 -12.24 -7.91 -11.65
CA SER A 86 -13.39 -7.01 -11.79
C SER A 86 -13.17 -5.99 -12.91
N PRO A 87 -14.13 -5.78 -13.83
CA PRO A 87 -14.04 -4.73 -14.84
C PRO A 87 -14.05 -3.32 -14.23
N ALA A 88 -14.55 -3.15 -12.99
CA ALA A 88 -14.46 -1.91 -12.24
C ALA A 88 -13.09 -1.67 -11.60
N VAL A 89 -12.16 -2.62 -11.68
CA VAL A 89 -10.81 -2.63 -11.09
C VAL A 89 -10.84 -2.56 -9.56
N ALA A 90 -11.51 -1.57 -8.98
CA ALA A 90 -11.70 -1.36 -7.54
C ALA A 90 -13.19 -1.09 -7.26
N PRO A 91 -14.04 -2.13 -7.28
CA PRO A 91 -15.48 -1.96 -7.04
C PRO A 91 -15.78 -1.61 -5.59
N THR A 92 -16.85 -0.82 -5.38
CA THR A 92 -17.41 -0.55 -4.06
C THR A 92 -18.70 -1.36 -3.88
N VAL A 93 -18.80 -2.10 -2.75
CA VAL A 93 -19.92 -2.97 -2.42
C VAL A 93 -20.59 -2.49 -1.14
N ASN A 94 -21.90 -2.26 -1.15
CA ASN A 94 -22.64 -1.96 0.07
C ASN A 94 -22.95 -3.27 0.82
N ILE A 95 -22.56 -3.35 2.08
CA ILE A 95 -22.79 -4.54 2.93
C ILE A 95 -23.91 -4.32 3.96
N GLY A 96 -24.55 -3.16 3.92
CA GLY A 96 -25.70 -2.81 4.77
C GLY A 96 -25.63 -1.36 5.26
N GLY A 97 -26.77 -0.67 5.28
CA GLY A 97 -26.84 0.70 5.76
C GLY A 97 -25.85 1.65 5.09
N LYS A 98 -24.94 2.22 5.87
CA LYS A 98 -23.90 3.16 5.46
C LYS A 98 -22.50 2.51 5.30
N GLU A 99 -22.40 1.20 5.51
CA GLU A 99 -21.15 0.45 5.37
C GLU A 99 -20.92 0.07 3.91
N ASN A 100 -19.89 0.64 3.28
CA ASN A 100 -19.52 0.37 1.90
C ASN A 100 -18.07 -0.09 1.84
N ILE A 101 -17.82 -1.25 1.28
CA ILE A 101 -16.50 -1.84 1.18
C ILE A 101 -15.89 -1.53 -0.18
N LEU A 102 -14.74 -0.88 -0.19
CA LEU A 102 -13.93 -0.67 -1.38
C LEU A 102 -12.97 -1.86 -1.56
N GLU A 103 -13.28 -2.74 -2.50
CA GLU A 103 -12.50 -3.95 -2.75
C GLU A 103 -11.27 -3.65 -3.62
N LEU A 104 -10.10 -3.58 -3.01
CA LEU A 104 -8.83 -3.23 -3.66
C LEU A 104 -7.98 -4.46 -4.04
N TRP A 105 -8.53 -5.67 -3.94
CA TRP A 105 -7.82 -6.94 -4.07
C TRP A 105 -8.16 -7.73 -5.35
N HIS A 106 -8.76 -7.11 -6.33
CA HIS A 106 -9.10 -7.74 -7.62
C HIS A 106 -7.92 -7.90 -8.59
N GLY A 107 -6.75 -7.40 -8.23
CA GLY A 107 -5.54 -7.51 -9.02
C GLY A 107 -4.87 -8.88 -8.93
N PRO A 108 -3.77 -9.07 -9.68
CA PRO A 108 -3.12 -10.37 -9.87
C PRO A 108 -2.52 -10.98 -8.59
N THR A 109 -2.29 -10.20 -7.55
CA THR A 109 -1.75 -10.71 -6.29
C THR A 109 -2.76 -10.71 -5.14
N CYS A 110 -3.98 -10.32 -5.44
CA CYS A 110 -5.12 -10.29 -4.49
C CYS A 110 -4.86 -9.41 -3.25
N ALA A 111 -4.19 -8.27 -3.45
CA ALA A 111 -3.94 -7.24 -2.43
C ALA A 111 -3.97 -5.85 -3.05
N PHE A 112 -4.34 -4.82 -2.26
CA PHE A 112 -4.42 -3.42 -2.69
C PHE A 112 -3.13 -2.87 -3.31
N LYS A 113 -2.01 -3.49 -3.00
CA LYS A 113 -0.70 -3.10 -3.51
C LYS A 113 -0.62 -3.21 -5.03
N ASP A 114 -1.44 -4.06 -5.65
CA ASP A 114 -1.58 -4.15 -7.10
C ASP A 114 -2.00 -2.84 -7.74
N MET A 115 -2.86 -2.07 -7.06
CA MET A 115 -3.36 -0.78 -7.56
C MET A 115 -2.23 0.19 -7.92
N ALA A 116 -1.13 0.12 -7.19
CA ALA A 116 0.06 0.93 -7.46
C ALA A 116 1.18 0.14 -8.17
N LEU A 117 1.39 -1.13 -7.81
CA LEU A 117 2.52 -1.92 -8.32
C LEU A 117 2.28 -2.49 -9.73
N GLN A 118 1.06 -2.49 -10.23
CA GLN A 118 0.81 -2.73 -11.65
C GLN A 118 1.14 -1.50 -12.52
N LEU A 119 1.07 -0.29 -11.97
CA LEU A 119 1.37 0.95 -12.69
C LEU A 119 2.83 1.40 -12.55
N LEU A 120 3.43 1.25 -11.37
CA LEU A 120 4.79 1.74 -11.08
C LEU A 120 5.84 1.27 -12.10
N PRO A 121 5.86 0.02 -12.58
CA PRO A 121 6.85 -0.41 -13.59
C PRO A 121 6.78 0.39 -14.88
N TYR A 122 5.59 0.71 -15.36
CA TYR A 122 5.39 1.54 -16.54
C TYR A 122 5.87 2.98 -16.28
N LEU A 123 5.46 3.57 -15.15
CA LEU A 123 5.93 4.90 -14.75
C LEU A 123 7.46 4.94 -14.61
N MET A 124 8.04 3.90 -14.02
CA MET A 124 9.50 3.78 -13.83
C MET A 124 10.23 3.69 -15.17
N THR A 125 9.72 2.88 -16.11
CA THR A 125 10.32 2.73 -17.45
C THR A 125 10.30 4.05 -18.21
N VAL A 126 9.17 4.76 -18.21
CA VAL A 126 9.05 6.09 -18.84
C VAL A 126 9.97 7.10 -18.14
N SER A 127 9.97 7.11 -16.81
CA SER A 127 10.84 7.99 -16.02
C SER A 127 12.33 7.73 -16.29
N ALA A 128 12.75 6.46 -16.34
CA ALA A 128 14.12 6.09 -16.64
C ALA A 128 14.58 6.52 -18.05
N LYS A 129 13.70 6.43 -19.05
CA LYS A 129 13.99 6.96 -20.40
C LYS A 129 14.26 8.46 -20.39
N LYS A 130 13.58 9.20 -19.50
CA LYS A 130 13.73 10.67 -19.40
C LYS A 130 14.94 11.10 -18.53
N THR A 131 15.33 10.30 -17.54
CA THR A 131 16.25 10.74 -16.48
C THR A 131 17.49 9.88 -16.30
N ALA A 132 17.49 8.62 -16.72
CA ALA A 132 18.53 7.63 -16.44
C ALA A 132 19.28 7.14 -17.69
N GLU A 133 19.15 7.80 -18.84
CA GLU A 133 19.91 7.56 -20.08
C GLU A 133 20.04 6.07 -20.47
N GLY A 134 18.98 5.30 -20.35
CA GLY A 134 18.92 3.90 -20.76
C GLY A 134 19.55 2.89 -19.79
N LYS A 135 19.83 3.28 -18.55
CA LYS A 135 20.27 2.36 -17.50
C LYS A 135 19.21 1.31 -17.16
N THR A 136 19.68 0.14 -16.75
CA THR A 136 18.80 -0.89 -16.18
C THR A 136 18.54 -0.55 -14.71
N ILE A 137 17.27 -0.49 -14.34
CA ILE A 137 16.83 -0.20 -12.97
C ILE A 137 16.79 -1.50 -12.17
N VAL A 138 17.52 -1.54 -11.08
CA VAL A 138 17.52 -2.66 -10.12
C VAL A 138 16.64 -2.30 -8.94
N ILE A 139 15.54 -3.00 -8.78
CA ILE A 139 14.61 -2.86 -7.68
C ILE A 139 14.98 -3.86 -6.58
N LEU A 140 15.28 -3.35 -5.40
CA LEU A 140 15.59 -4.17 -4.24
C LEU A 140 14.50 -3.97 -3.18
N VAL A 141 13.88 -5.06 -2.74
CA VAL A 141 12.72 -5.02 -1.83
C VAL A 141 12.97 -5.95 -0.65
N ALA A 142 12.81 -5.42 0.57
CA ALA A 142 12.52 -6.23 1.75
C ALA A 142 11.00 -6.27 1.96
N THR A 143 10.46 -7.43 2.28
CA THR A 143 9.00 -7.60 2.41
C THR A 143 8.61 -8.52 3.56
N SER A 144 7.44 -8.24 4.14
CA SER A 144 6.69 -9.16 5.02
C SER A 144 5.62 -9.97 4.27
N GLY A 145 5.67 -10.02 2.91
CA GLY A 145 4.78 -10.82 2.07
C GLY A 145 4.20 -10.05 0.89
N ASP A 146 3.08 -9.37 1.06
CA ASP A 146 2.28 -8.78 -0.03
C ASP A 146 3.02 -7.80 -0.94
N THR A 147 3.85 -6.92 -0.36
CA THR A 147 4.59 -5.91 -1.15
C THR A 147 5.59 -6.59 -2.07
N GLY A 148 6.30 -7.61 -1.58
CA GLY A 148 7.25 -8.36 -2.39
C GLY A 148 6.58 -9.07 -3.55
N LYS A 149 5.49 -9.79 -3.29
CA LYS A 149 4.74 -10.46 -4.36
C LYS A 149 4.18 -9.48 -5.39
N ALA A 150 3.57 -8.39 -4.94
CA ALA A 150 2.98 -7.40 -5.86
C ALA A 150 4.07 -6.70 -6.71
N ALA A 151 5.26 -6.44 -6.13
CA ALA A 151 6.39 -5.90 -6.87
C ALA A 151 6.95 -6.91 -7.89
N LEU A 152 7.13 -8.18 -7.50
CA LEU A 152 7.55 -9.24 -8.42
C LEU A 152 6.61 -9.36 -9.62
N GLU A 153 5.30 -9.38 -9.37
CA GLU A 153 4.30 -9.49 -10.42
C GLU A 153 4.28 -8.26 -11.33
N GLY A 154 4.37 -7.06 -10.75
CA GLY A 154 4.36 -5.82 -11.52
C GLY A 154 5.58 -5.64 -12.41
N PHE A 155 6.77 -6.00 -11.90
CA PHE A 155 8.04 -5.87 -12.63
C PHE A 155 8.40 -7.09 -13.49
N LYS A 156 7.59 -8.17 -13.44
CA LYS A 156 7.79 -9.36 -14.26
C LYS A 156 7.99 -9.01 -15.73
N ASP A 157 9.14 -9.38 -16.29
CA ASP A 157 9.52 -9.21 -17.70
C ASP A 157 9.41 -7.76 -18.24
N VAL A 158 9.43 -6.77 -17.35
CA VAL A 158 9.50 -5.36 -17.75
C VAL A 158 10.91 -5.04 -18.25
N ASP A 159 11.01 -4.50 -19.46
CA ASP A 159 12.29 -4.19 -20.12
C ASP A 159 13.14 -3.24 -19.26
N LYS A 160 14.46 -3.48 -19.26
CA LYS A 160 15.44 -2.71 -18.48
C LYS A 160 15.12 -2.60 -16.99
N THR A 161 14.50 -3.63 -16.43
CA THR A 161 14.34 -3.76 -14.98
C THR A 161 14.84 -5.10 -14.48
N LYS A 162 15.33 -5.13 -13.25
CA LYS A 162 15.59 -6.34 -12.47
C LYS A 162 15.00 -6.15 -11.09
N ILE A 163 14.39 -7.18 -10.53
CA ILE A 163 13.83 -7.11 -9.19
C ILE A 163 14.33 -8.26 -8.32
N LEU A 164 14.81 -7.91 -7.14
CA LEU A 164 15.26 -8.83 -6.10
C LEU A 164 14.41 -8.60 -4.84
N VAL A 165 13.81 -9.66 -4.34
CA VAL A 165 12.97 -9.63 -3.14
C VAL A 165 13.60 -10.50 -2.06
N PHE A 166 13.78 -9.91 -0.88
CA PHE A 166 14.19 -10.59 0.34
C PHE A 166 13.02 -10.65 1.33
N TYR A 167 12.78 -11.83 1.91
CA TYR A 167 11.74 -12.03 2.90
C TYR A 167 12.24 -12.93 4.05
N PRO A 168 11.76 -12.76 5.29
CA PRO A 168 12.16 -13.63 6.40
C PRO A 168 11.62 -15.04 6.20
N VAL A 169 12.44 -16.06 6.50
CA VAL A 169 12.05 -17.49 6.43
C VAL A 169 10.77 -17.75 7.23
N ASP A 170 10.72 -17.17 8.43
CA ASP A 170 9.60 -17.25 9.36
C ASP A 170 8.98 -15.84 9.49
N GLY A 171 7.78 -15.60 9.01
CA GLY A 171 7.14 -14.29 9.12
C GLY A 171 6.27 -13.89 7.94
N VAL A 172 6.09 -14.82 6.99
CA VAL A 172 5.12 -14.70 5.90
C VAL A 172 4.17 -15.89 5.94
N SER A 173 2.92 -15.70 5.51
CA SER A 173 1.96 -16.81 5.43
C SER A 173 2.42 -17.86 4.40
N PRO A 174 2.00 -19.14 4.52
CA PRO A 174 2.30 -20.15 3.50
C PRO A 174 1.88 -19.72 2.10
N MET A 175 0.71 -19.10 1.96
CA MET A 175 0.20 -18.55 0.71
C MET A 175 1.10 -17.46 0.15
N GLN A 176 1.52 -16.50 0.98
CA GLN A 176 2.44 -15.42 0.56
C GLN A 176 3.80 -15.96 0.14
N LYS A 177 4.33 -16.98 0.87
CA LYS A 177 5.57 -17.65 0.51
C LYS A 177 5.47 -18.31 -0.86
N LEU A 178 4.40 -19.07 -1.10
CA LEU A 178 4.14 -19.69 -2.41
C LEU A 178 4.02 -18.65 -3.52
N GLN A 179 3.28 -17.58 -3.30
CA GLN A 179 3.16 -16.50 -4.28
C GLN A 179 4.52 -15.94 -4.71
N MET A 180 5.50 -15.82 -3.81
CA MET A 180 6.84 -15.31 -4.12
C MET A 180 7.74 -16.39 -4.72
N THR A 181 7.78 -17.58 -4.12
CA THR A 181 8.71 -18.65 -4.53
C THR A 181 8.36 -19.31 -5.86
N THR A 182 7.10 -19.19 -6.29
CA THR A 182 6.63 -19.69 -7.60
C THR A 182 6.59 -18.60 -8.67
N GLN A 183 7.06 -17.37 -8.38
CA GLN A 183 7.00 -16.24 -9.31
C GLN A 183 7.72 -16.57 -10.62
N GLU A 184 7.06 -16.30 -11.72
CA GLU A 184 7.58 -16.39 -13.10
C GLU A 184 8.25 -15.08 -13.50
N GLY A 185 9.06 -15.12 -14.56
CA GLY A 185 9.76 -13.97 -15.16
C GLY A 185 11.27 -14.20 -15.17
N GLU A 186 11.94 -13.59 -16.16
CA GLU A 186 13.39 -13.75 -16.38
C GLU A 186 14.20 -12.69 -15.60
N ASN A 187 13.57 -11.59 -15.21
CA ASN A 187 14.20 -10.46 -14.53
C ASN A 187 13.91 -10.43 -13.02
N VAL A 188 13.35 -11.49 -12.45
CA VAL A 188 12.94 -11.58 -11.05
C VAL A 188 13.82 -12.55 -10.27
N ALA A 189 14.11 -12.22 -9.01
CA ALA A 189 14.79 -13.10 -8.08
C ALA A 189 14.23 -12.95 -6.67
N VAL A 190 14.20 -14.06 -5.93
CA VAL A 190 13.66 -14.12 -4.57
C VAL A 190 14.64 -14.90 -3.68
N CYS A 191 14.93 -14.36 -2.51
CA CYS A 191 15.77 -15.03 -1.52
C CYS A 191 15.15 -14.87 -0.13
N ALA A 192 15.05 -15.97 0.61
CA ALA A 192 14.68 -15.94 2.00
C ALA A 192 15.89 -15.55 2.87
N ILE A 193 15.66 -14.94 4.02
CA ILE A 193 16.72 -14.64 4.98
C ILE A 193 16.43 -15.25 6.34
N HIS A 194 17.49 -15.68 7.03
CA HIS A 194 17.43 -15.96 8.46
C HIS A 194 17.39 -14.61 9.20
N GLY A 195 16.33 -14.38 9.97
CA GLY A 195 16.06 -13.14 10.68
C GLY A 195 14.61 -12.69 10.53
N ASN A 196 14.31 -11.48 10.99
CA ASN A 196 12.99 -10.87 10.89
C ASN A 196 12.91 -9.82 9.75
N PHE A 197 11.75 -9.20 9.61
CA PHE A 197 11.54 -8.17 8.58
C PHE A 197 12.45 -6.95 8.76
N ASP A 198 12.71 -6.52 9.99
CA ASP A 198 13.58 -5.37 10.27
C ASP A 198 15.04 -5.67 9.91
N ASP A 199 15.49 -6.93 10.06
CA ASP A 199 16.80 -7.39 9.58
C ASP A 199 16.91 -7.27 8.06
N ALA A 200 15.91 -7.76 7.34
CA ALA A 200 15.85 -7.65 5.88
C ALA A 200 15.86 -6.18 5.43
N GLN A 201 15.03 -5.35 6.05
CA GLN A 201 14.91 -3.92 5.71
C GLN A 201 16.19 -3.15 6.00
N SER A 202 16.84 -3.42 7.14
CA SER A 202 18.10 -2.78 7.51
C SER A 202 19.22 -3.14 6.56
N ALA A 203 19.32 -4.43 6.16
CA ALA A 203 20.31 -4.90 5.20
C ALA A 203 20.07 -4.30 3.81
N VAL A 204 18.82 -4.24 3.34
CA VAL A 204 18.48 -3.57 2.07
C VAL A 204 18.88 -2.10 2.09
N LYS A 205 18.62 -1.36 3.18
CA LYS A 205 19.08 0.04 3.32
C LYS A 205 20.60 0.16 3.25
N SER A 206 21.33 -0.74 3.92
CA SER A 206 22.79 -0.78 3.88
C SER A 206 23.31 -1.02 2.47
N ILE A 207 22.70 -1.92 1.71
CA ILE A 207 23.05 -2.20 0.31
C ILE A 207 22.81 -0.98 -0.57
N PHE A 208 21.69 -0.31 -0.40
CA PHE A 208 21.35 0.93 -1.15
C PHE A 208 22.35 2.05 -0.94
N THR A 209 22.95 2.16 0.22
CA THR A 209 23.90 3.22 0.57
C THR A 209 25.37 2.83 0.34
N ASN A 210 25.64 1.57 -0.04
CA ASN A 210 26.98 1.07 -0.25
C ASN A 210 27.56 1.55 -1.59
N ASP A 211 28.60 2.37 -1.53
CA ASP A 211 29.22 2.99 -2.73
C ASP A 211 29.96 1.98 -3.61
N GLU A 212 30.51 0.89 -3.03
CA GLU A 212 31.16 -0.17 -3.82
C GLU A 212 30.12 -0.92 -4.67
N ILE A 213 28.98 -1.27 -4.09
CA ILE A 213 27.90 -1.94 -4.82
C ILE A 213 27.34 -1.03 -5.92
N LYS A 214 27.14 0.26 -5.62
CA LYS A 214 26.71 1.25 -6.63
C LYS A 214 27.72 1.37 -7.78
N ALA A 215 29.03 1.35 -7.47
CA ALA A 215 30.07 1.40 -8.48
C ALA A 215 30.06 0.16 -9.39
N GLU A 216 29.86 -1.03 -8.83
CA GLU A 216 29.77 -2.27 -9.63
C GLU A 216 28.51 -2.27 -10.51
N LEU A 217 27.37 -1.82 -10.00
CA LEU A 217 26.16 -1.62 -10.80
C LEU A 217 26.40 -0.65 -11.95
N ALA A 218 27.06 0.48 -11.67
CA ALA A 218 27.35 1.50 -12.68
C ALA A 218 28.24 0.97 -13.82
N LYS A 219 29.21 0.09 -13.54
CA LYS A 219 30.04 -0.58 -14.58
C LYS A 219 29.20 -1.42 -15.53
N LYS A 220 28.06 -1.94 -15.08
CA LYS A 220 27.10 -2.73 -15.87
C LYS A 220 25.94 -1.91 -16.43
N ASN A 221 26.06 -0.58 -16.38
CA ASN A 221 24.99 0.34 -16.76
C ASN A 221 23.67 0.10 -15.99
N MET A 222 23.79 -0.18 -14.70
CA MET A 222 22.67 -0.42 -13.78
C MET A 222 22.63 0.65 -12.68
N MET A 223 21.47 0.86 -12.09
CA MET A 223 21.30 1.69 -10.89
C MET A 223 20.18 1.16 -10.00
N PHE A 224 20.31 1.39 -8.71
CA PHE A 224 19.20 1.08 -7.79
C PHE A 224 18.04 2.07 -7.92
N SER A 225 16.83 1.56 -7.70
CA SER A 225 15.65 2.33 -7.37
C SER A 225 14.76 1.56 -6.41
N SER A 226 13.79 2.24 -5.81
CA SER A 226 12.91 1.67 -4.81
C SER A 226 11.48 1.53 -5.31
N ALA A 227 10.89 0.34 -5.10
CA ALA A 227 9.45 0.10 -5.25
C ALA A 227 8.71 0.13 -3.91
N ASN A 228 9.32 0.60 -2.83
CA ASN A 228 8.69 0.73 -1.52
C ASN A 228 7.60 1.82 -1.52
N SER A 229 6.74 1.81 -0.50
CA SER A 229 5.62 2.75 -0.37
C SER A 229 6.03 4.23 -0.29
N ILE A 230 7.31 4.51 -0.03
CA ILE A 230 7.88 5.88 -0.01
C ILE A 230 8.02 6.48 -1.40
N ASN A 231 8.11 5.68 -2.48
CA ASN A 231 8.17 6.19 -3.84
C ASN A 231 6.85 6.89 -4.20
N TRP A 232 6.93 8.11 -4.76
CA TRP A 232 5.75 8.85 -5.20
C TRP A 232 4.90 8.06 -6.21
N GLY A 233 5.54 7.31 -7.12
CA GLY A 233 4.86 6.44 -8.08
C GLY A 233 4.08 5.29 -7.45
N ARG A 234 4.30 4.99 -6.15
CA ARG A 234 3.48 4.08 -5.34
C ARG A 234 2.30 4.77 -4.69
N LEU A 235 2.40 6.06 -4.39
CA LEU A 235 1.35 6.80 -3.69
C LEU A 235 0.32 7.36 -4.66
N VAL A 236 0.75 8.01 -5.73
CA VAL A 236 -0.14 8.74 -6.64
C VAL A 236 -1.24 7.87 -7.28
N PRO A 237 -1.02 6.58 -7.65
CA PRO A 237 -2.08 5.74 -8.18
C PRO A 237 -3.21 5.47 -7.18
N GLN A 238 -2.92 5.54 -5.89
CA GLN A 238 -3.88 5.25 -4.84
C GLN A 238 -4.91 6.38 -4.67
N ILE A 239 -4.64 7.57 -5.15
CA ILE A 239 -5.59 8.68 -5.14
C ILE A 239 -6.81 8.35 -6.01
N VAL A 240 -6.62 7.61 -7.10
CA VAL A 240 -7.64 7.31 -8.11
C VAL A 240 -8.83 6.56 -7.53
N TYR A 241 -8.58 5.54 -6.72
CA TYR A 241 -9.67 4.68 -6.24
C TYR A 241 -10.60 5.38 -5.23
N TYR A 242 -10.16 6.45 -4.57
CA TYR A 242 -11.06 7.27 -3.75
C TYR A 242 -12.07 8.06 -4.60
N PHE A 243 -11.65 8.60 -5.74
CA PHE A 243 -12.58 9.18 -6.72
C PHE A 243 -13.53 8.13 -7.29
N SER A 244 -13.03 6.91 -7.54
CA SER A 244 -13.86 5.79 -8.01
C SER A 244 -14.89 5.37 -6.96
N ALA A 245 -14.49 5.22 -5.69
CA ALA A 245 -15.40 4.89 -4.60
C ALA A 245 -16.50 5.93 -4.41
N TYR A 246 -16.15 7.22 -4.48
CA TYR A 246 -17.14 8.29 -4.42
C TYR A 246 -18.15 8.21 -5.56
N ALA A 247 -17.67 8.01 -6.79
CA ALA A 247 -18.54 7.83 -7.96
C ALA A 247 -19.46 6.62 -7.80
N ASP A 248 -18.97 5.51 -7.25
CA ASP A 248 -19.77 4.31 -7.00
C ASP A 248 -20.86 4.57 -5.94
N LEU A 249 -20.53 5.27 -4.84
CA LEU A 249 -21.53 5.67 -3.84
C LEU A 249 -22.64 6.54 -4.43
N CYS A 250 -22.30 7.49 -5.30
CA CYS A 250 -23.25 8.31 -6.01
C CYS A 250 -24.16 7.45 -6.94
N LYS A 251 -23.57 6.52 -7.70
CA LYS A 251 -24.32 5.60 -8.59
C LYS A 251 -25.24 4.67 -7.81
N MET A 252 -24.83 4.22 -6.62
CA MET A 252 -25.65 3.41 -5.72
C MET A 252 -26.76 4.22 -5.00
N GLY A 253 -26.79 5.55 -5.17
CA GLY A 253 -27.74 6.43 -4.47
C GLY A 253 -27.47 6.60 -2.97
N GLN A 254 -26.26 6.26 -2.52
CA GLN A 254 -25.83 6.47 -1.12
C GLN A 254 -25.58 7.94 -0.81
N LEU A 255 -25.12 8.71 -1.81
CA LEU A 255 -24.95 10.16 -1.77
C LEU A 255 -25.33 10.83 -3.10
N GLN A 256 -25.51 12.16 -3.03
CA GLN A 256 -25.51 13.03 -4.21
C GLN A 256 -24.13 13.69 -4.37
N VAL A 257 -23.80 14.09 -5.59
CA VAL A 257 -22.51 14.78 -5.86
C VAL A 257 -22.44 16.07 -5.04
N GLY A 258 -21.38 16.19 -4.26
CA GLY A 258 -21.14 17.28 -3.32
C GLY A 258 -21.47 16.94 -1.87
N GLU A 259 -22.20 15.85 -1.60
CA GLU A 259 -22.40 15.37 -0.24
C GLU A 259 -21.16 14.65 0.31
N PRO A 260 -20.85 14.80 1.60
CA PRO A 260 -19.64 14.22 2.17
C PRO A 260 -19.78 12.73 2.48
N MET A 261 -18.64 12.02 2.40
CA MET A 261 -18.46 10.67 2.90
C MET A 261 -17.36 10.61 3.96
N ASN A 262 -17.33 9.54 4.74
CA ASN A 262 -16.16 9.17 5.54
C ASN A 262 -15.37 8.06 4.85
N VAL A 263 -14.10 7.94 5.23
CA VAL A 263 -13.20 6.88 4.74
C VAL A 263 -12.53 6.22 5.93
N VAL A 264 -12.49 4.88 5.96
CA VAL A 264 -11.81 4.09 6.99
C VAL A 264 -10.74 3.21 6.33
N VAL A 265 -9.52 3.31 6.82
CA VAL A 265 -8.39 2.65 6.19
C VAL A 265 -7.63 1.79 7.19
N PRO A 266 -7.50 0.47 6.94
CA PRO A 266 -6.57 -0.36 7.69
C PRO A 266 -5.15 0.08 7.37
N THR A 267 -4.46 0.67 8.36
CA THR A 267 -3.29 1.50 8.10
C THR A 267 -2.01 0.91 8.70
N GLY A 268 -0.98 0.75 7.86
CA GLY A 268 0.39 0.47 8.26
C GLY A 268 1.30 1.65 7.88
N ASN A 269 1.90 1.63 6.69
CA ASN A 269 2.85 2.65 6.21
C ASN A 269 2.24 3.99 5.80
N PHE A 270 1.00 4.24 6.14
CA PHE A 270 0.25 5.50 5.91
C PHE A 270 0.04 5.91 4.45
N GLY A 271 0.51 5.14 3.47
CA GLY A 271 0.42 5.50 2.05
C GLY A 271 -1.02 5.56 1.55
N ASN A 272 -1.82 4.55 1.88
CA ASN A 272 -3.21 4.43 1.46
C ASN A 272 -4.07 5.59 2.02
N ILE A 273 -4.09 5.77 3.33
CA ILE A 273 -4.88 6.85 3.96
C ILE A 273 -4.40 8.25 3.54
N LEU A 274 -3.11 8.43 3.30
CA LEU A 274 -2.54 9.67 2.77
C LEU A 274 -3.03 9.95 1.34
N ALA A 275 -3.24 8.93 0.52
CA ALA A 275 -3.87 9.11 -0.80
C ALA A 275 -5.31 9.62 -0.67
N GLY A 276 -6.05 9.16 0.35
CA GLY A 276 -7.36 9.74 0.72
C GLY A 276 -7.27 11.21 1.13
N TYR A 277 -6.24 11.57 1.91
CA TYR A 277 -5.95 12.96 2.26
C TYR A 277 -5.71 13.82 1.01
N TYR A 278 -4.91 13.34 0.06
CA TYR A 278 -4.71 14.05 -1.22
C TYR A 278 -6.01 14.17 -2.01
N ALA A 279 -6.80 13.11 -2.11
CA ALA A 279 -8.11 13.16 -2.80
C ALA A 279 -9.04 14.21 -2.19
N LYS A 280 -9.12 14.30 -0.84
CA LYS A 280 -9.86 15.32 -0.11
C LYS A 280 -9.39 16.72 -0.48
N HIS A 281 -8.09 16.97 -0.43
CA HIS A 281 -7.51 18.28 -0.75
C HIS A 281 -7.54 18.63 -2.25
N MET A 282 -7.78 17.63 -3.11
CA MET A 282 -8.10 17.83 -4.52
C MET A 282 -9.58 18.17 -4.78
N GLY A 283 -10.40 18.26 -3.75
CA GLY A 283 -11.80 18.64 -3.83
C GLY A 283 -12.81 17.52 -3.68
N LEU A 284 -12.37 16.27 -3.42
CA LEU A 284 -13.30 15.18 -3.13
C LEU A 284 -13.95 15.39 -1.76
N PRO A 285 -15.31 15.31 -1.63
CA PRO A 285 -15.99 15.57 -0.37
C PRO A 285 -15.79 14.44 0.65
N ILE A 286 -14.62 14.39 1.28
CA ILE A 286 -14.31 13.50 2.42
C ILE A 286 -14.38 14.33 3.70
N LYS A 287 -15.25 13.94 4.64
CA LYS A 287 -15.34 14.62 5.94
C LYS A 287 -14.22 14.16 6.87
N THR A 288 -14.19 12.89 7.21
CA THR A 288 -13.24 12.32 8.17
C THR A 288 -12.54 11.11 7.57
N MET A 289 -11.24 11.03 7.78
CA MET A 289 -10.43 9.83 7.51
C MET A 289 -10.16 9.11 8.83
N VAL A 290 -10.60 7.87 8.95
CA VAL A 290 -10.44 7.06 10.15
C VAL A 290 -9.28 6.10 9.95
N CYS A 291 -8.21 6.31 10.69
CA CYS A 291 -7.04 5.45 10.71
C CYS A 291 -7.30 4.24 11.63
N ALA A 292 -7.37 3.07 11.07
CA ALA A 292 -7.57 1.83 11.81
C ALA A 292 -6.23 1.09 11.98
N SER A 293 -5.83 0.82 13.22
CA SER A 293 -4.63 0.07 13.58
C SER A 293 -5.01 -1.31 14.11
N ASN A 294 -4.10 -2.28 13.99
CA ASN A 294 -4.16 -3.52 14.78
C ASN A 294 -3.52 -3.31 16.16
N THR A 295 -3.14 -4.38 16.84
CA THR A 295 -2.48 -4.30 18.18
C THR A 295 -1.21 -3.43 18.16
N ASN A 296 -0.53 -3.32 17.01
CA ASN A 296 0.57 -2.37 16.83
C ASN A 296 0.03 -0.95 16.56
N ASN A 297 -0.53 -0.33 17.57
CA ASN A 297 -1.38 0.86 17.49
C ASN A 297 -0.65 2.20 17.58
N VAL A 298 0.63 2.26 17.18
CA VAL A 298 1.45 3.48 17.24
C VAL A 298 0.79 4.68 16.54
N LEU A 299 0.13 4.45 15.41
CA LEU A 299 -0.58 5.51 14.68
C LEU A 299 -1.82 5.99 15.43
N THR A 300 -2.57 5.08 16.03
CA THR A 300 -3.75 5.44 16.84
C THR A 300 -3.35 6.34 18.01
N ASP A 301 -2.28 6.00 18.72
CA ASP A 301 -1.76 6.81 19.82
C ASP A 301 -1.26 8.17 19.32
N PHE A 302 -0.49 8.19 18.23
CA PHE A 302 -0.02 9.45 17.65
C PHE A 302 -1.17 10.37 17.26
N LEU A 303 -2.17 9.87 16.51
CA LEU A 303 -3.31 10.66 16.05
C LEU A 303 -4.23 11.16 17.20
N LYS A 304 -4.16 10.54 18.36
CA LYS A 304 -4.87 10.98 19.58
C LYS A 304 -4.08 11.94 20.43
N THR A 305 -2.75 11.79 20.50
CA THR A 305 -1.91 12.49 21.49
C THR A 305 -0.91 13.48 20.90
N GLY A 306 -0.59 13.38 19.60
CA GLY A 306 0.50 14.13 18.97
C GLY A 306 1.90 13.59 19.25
N THR A 307 2.01 12.52 20.04
CA THR A 307 3.30 11.88 20.35
C THR A 307 3.42 10.57 19.60
N TYR A 308 4.42 10.49 18.72
CA TYR A 308 4.81 9.26 18.05
C TYR A 308 5.91 8.58 18.88
N ASP A 309 5.66 7.35 19.36
CA ASP A 309 6.61 6.59 20.17
C ASP A 309 6.72 5.16 19.67
N ARG A 310 7.89 4.82 19.07
CA ARG A 310 8.20 3.47 18.60
C ARG A 310 8.81 2.56 19.68
N ASN A 311 9.11 3.11 20.87
CA ASN A 311 9.69 2.36 21.99
C ASN A 311 8.61 1.56 22.71
N ARG A 312 8.11 0.54 22.03
CA ARG A 312 7.04 -0.35 22.48
C ARG A 312 7.27 -1.77 21.97
N ASP A 313 6.55 -2.73 22.52
CA ASP A 313 6.60 -4.10 22.05
C ASP A 313 6.04 -4.20 20.61
N PHE A 314 6.61 -5.12 19.85
CA PHE A 314 6.14 -5.49 18.52
C PHE A 314 5.33 -6.79 18.61
N TYR A 315 4.16 -6.80 18.02
CA TYR A 315 3.27 -7.94 17.99
C TYR A 315 3.13 -8.48 16.57
N ALA A 316 3.43 -9.76 16.37
CA ALA A 316 3.07 -10.44 15.13
C ALA A 316 1.58 -10.80 15.19
N THR A 317 0.79 -10.25 14.26
CA THR A 317 -0.66 -10.38 14.26
C THR A 317 -1.17 -11.16 13.04
N THR A 318 -2.48 -11.43 13.00
CA THR A 318 -3.14 -12.01 11.82
C THR A 318 -3.33 -11.02 10.66
N SER A 319 -3.02 -9.73 10.88
CA SER A 319 -3.04 -8.67 9.85
C SER A 319 -1.63 -8.10 9.59
N PRO A 320 -0.69 -8.90 9.06
CA PRO A 320 0.75 -8.61 9.06
C PRO A 320 1.14 -7.37 8.25
N SER A 321 0.35 -6.92 7.29
CA SER A 321 0.64 -5.69 6.54
C SER A 321 0.52 -4.42 7.38
N MET A 322 -0.06 -4.52 8.58
CA MET A 322 -0.22 -3.44 9.56
C MET A 322 0.75 -3.57 10.74
N ASP A 323 1.58 -4.63 10.79
CA ASP A 323 2.57 -4.85 11.83
C ASP A 323 3.77 -3.94 11.60
N ILE A 324 3.68 -2.73 12.14
CA ILE A 324 4.70 -1.70 12.01
C ILE A 324 4.93 -0.95 13.32
N LEU A 325 6.16 -0.51 13.54
CA LEU A 325 6.51 0.47 14.57
C LEU A 325 6.92 1.82 13.95
N ILE A 326 7.27 1.86 12.67
CA ILE A 326 7.59 3.07 11.91
C ILE A 326 6.69 3.16 10.70
N SER A 327 5.86 4.20 10.65
CA SER A 327 4.95 4.47 9.54
C SER A 327 5.57 5.50 8.59
N SER A 328 6.12 5.00 7.46
CA SER A 328 7.03 5.77 6.62
C SER A 328 6.41 6.98 5.92
N ASN A 329 5.14 6.90 5.48
CA ASN A 329 4.50 8.02 4.76
C ASN A 329 3.85 9.06 5.68
N LEU A 330 3.81 8.82 7.00
CA LEU A 330 3.34 9.82 7.95
C LEU A 330 4.15 11.12 7.85
N GLU A 331 5.43 11.02 7.49
CA GLU A 331 6.30 12.17 7.24
C GLU A 331 5.72 13.15 6.22
N ARG A 332 5.04 12.66 5.17
CA ARG A 332 4.38 13.53 4.18
C ARG A 332 3.20 14.29 4.80
N LEU A 333 2.41 13.65 5.64
CA LEU A 333 1.34 14.33 6.36
C LEU A 333 1.91 15.41 7.28
N LEU A 334 2.95 15.09 8.04
CA LEU A 334 3.61 16.05 8.95
C LEU A 334 4.13 17.28 8.19
N TYR A 335 4.69 17.08 7.01
CA TYR A 335 5.13 18.18 6.15
C TYR A 335 3.98 19.13 5.81
N HIS A 336 2.85 18.61 5.33
CA HIS A 336 1.67 19.44 5.01
C HIS A 336 1.07 20.10 6.26
N MET A 337 0.93 19.37 7.37
CA MET A 337 0.33 19.88 8.60
C MET A 337 1.18 20.93 9.30
N SER A 338 2.51 20.90 9.12
CA SER A 338 3.43 21.93 9.64
C SER A 338 3.49 23.21 8.79
N GLY A 339 2.68 23.31 7.73
CA GLY A 339 2.77 24.43 6.78
C GLY A 339 4.02 24.33 5.90
N GLU A 340 4.36 23.10 5.48
CA GLU A 340 5.48 22.78 4.58
C GLU A 340 6.86 23.11 5.16
N SER A 341 6.99 22.98 6.48
CA SER A 341 8.24 23.22 7.19
C SER A 341 9.17 22.00 7.14
N ASP A 342 10.13 22.04 6.22
CA ASP A 342 11.20 21.02 6.12
C ASP A 342 12.08 20.97 7.38
N ALA A 343 12.25 22.10 8.08
CA ALA A 343 12.99 22.17 9.32
C ALA A 343 12.28 21.42 10.45
N ALA A 344 10.95 21.57 10.59
CA ALA A 344 10.18 20.84 11.58
C ALA A 344 10.24 19.32 11.31
N VAL A 345 10.04 18.90 10.06
CA VAL A 345 10.12 17.49 9.67
C VAL A 345 11.49 16.91 9.96
N ARG A 346 12.59 17.59 9.59
CA ARG A 346 13.94 17.13 9.96
C ARG A 346 14.10 16.97 11.46
N GLY A 347 13.59 17.92 12.26
CA GLY A 347 13.66 17.86 13.71
C GLY A 347 12.96 16.61 14.28
N TRP A 348 11.71 16.34 13.84
CA TRP A 348 10.96 15.16 14.30
C TRP A 348 11.59 13.85 13.83
N MET A 349 12.08 13.78 12.57
CA MET A 349 12.73 12.56 12.06
C MET A 349 14.07 12.28 12.75
N THR A 350 14.82 13.32 13.12
CA THR A 350 16.03 13.19 13.94
C THR A 350 15.69 12.67 15.35
N GLN A 351 14.69 13.24 16.01
CA GLN A 351 14.24 12.77 17.33
C GLN A 351 13.76 11.30 17.28
N LEU A 352 13.03 10.92 16.21
CA LEU A 352 12.61 9.54 16.01
C LEU A 352 13.80 8.59 15.84
N ALA A 353 14.83 9.01 15.11
CA ALA A 353 16.03 8.20 14.88
C ALA A 353 16.84 8.02 16.18
N GLU A 354 17.05 9.09 16.92
CA GLU A 354 17.93 9.13 18.12
C GLU A 354 17.22 8.62 19.39
N ASN A 355 15.95 9.01 19.59
CA ASN A 355 15.23 8.77 20.84
C ASN A 355 14.05 7.77 20.68
N GLY A 356 13.74 7.37 19.44
CA GLY A 356 12.59 6.50 19.14
C GLY A 356 11.23 7.20 19.24
N LYS A 357 11.19 8.51 19.51
CA LYS A 357 9.95 9.27 19.68
C LYS A 357 10.09 10.75 19.34
N TYR A 358 8.97 11.37 18.98
CA TYR A 358 8.82 12.82 18.86
C TYR A 358 7.40 13.24 19.24
N THR A 359 7.21 14.52 19.52
CA THR A 359 5.90 15.14 19.76
C THR A 359 5.76 16.34 18.84
N VAL A 360 4.62 16.45 18.16
CA VAL A 360 4.33 17.61 17.30
C VAL A 360 3.75 18.75 18.13
N GLU A 361 3.88 19.97 17.62
CA GLU A 361 3.35 21.16 18.26
C GLU A 361 1.79 21.13 18.29
N PRO A 362 1.16 21.77 19.31
CA PRO A 362 -0.30 21.74 19.49
C PRO A 362 -1.08 22.23 18.25
N GLU A 363 -0.55 23.21 17.51
CA GLU A 363 -1.20 23.73 16.30
C GLU A 363 -1.18 22.68 15.17
N VAL A 364 -0.11 21.90 15.05
CA VAL A 364 -0.02 20.79 14.08
C VAL A 364 -1.00 19.70 14.45
N MET A 365 -1.05 19.36 15.75
CA MET A 365 -1.98 18.36 16.27
C MET A 365 -3.44 18.75 16.04
N ALA A 366 -3.82 19.98 16.26
CA ALA A 366 -5.17 20.48 16.02
C ALA A 366 -5.59 20.32 14.54
N LYS A 367 -4.67 20.58 13.60
CA LYS A 367 -4.94 20.35 12.17
C LYS A 367 -5.12 18.86 11.87
N ILE A 368 -4.28 17.99 12.42
CA ILE A 368 -4.40 16.55 12.25
C ILE A 368 -5.76 16.05 12.78
N GLN A 369 -6.17 16.45 13.99
CA GLN A 369 -7.43 16.04 14.61
C GLN A 369 -8.68 16.54 13.89
N ASN A 370 -8.56 17.64 13.13
CA ASN A 370 -9.64 18.11 12.28
C ASN A 370 -9.87 17.24 11.03
N GLU A 371 -8.87 16.49 10.61
CA GLU A 371 -8.90 15.68 9.39
C GLU A 371 -9.08 14.18 9.68
N PHE A 372 -8.51 13.72 10.81
CA PHE A 372 -8.35 12.30 11.14
C PHE A 372 -9.01 11.94 12.47
N ALA A 373 -9.67 10.78 12.46
CA ALA A 373 -9.98 9.99 13.66
C ALA A 373 -9.13 8.72 13.66
N ALA A 374 -9.03 8.05 14.82
CA ALA A 374 -8.24 6.83 14.92
C ALA A 374 -8.79 5.87 15.98
N GLY A 375 -8.65 4.58 15.69
CA GLY A 375 -8.97 3.49 16.59
C GLY A 375 -8.09 2.27 16.32
N TYR A 376 -8.19 1.26 17.17
CA TYR A 376 -7.47 0.00 16.99
C TYR A 376 -8.33 -1.22 17.31
N CYS A 377 -7.89 -2.36 16.83
CA CYS A 377 -8.57 -3.64 16.97
C CYS A 377 -7.54 -4.69 17.42
N ASP A 378 -7.84 -5.43 18.48
CA ASP A 378 -7.05 -6.57 18.91
C ASP A 378 -7.43 -7.87 18.18
N GLU A 379 -6.66 -8.93 18.35
CA GLU A 379 -6.85 -10.20 17.63
C GLU A 379 -8.20 -10.88 17.94
N ALA A 380 -8.70 -10.77 19.18
CA ALA A 380 -9.99 -11.34 19.54
C ALA A 380 -11.14 -10.61 18.83
N ALA A 381 -11.05 -9.28 18.77
CA ALA A 381 -12.03 -8.47 18.06
C ALA A 381 -11.94 -8.63 16.53
N VAL A 382 -10.75 -8.92 15.96
CA VAL A 382 -10.61 -9.28 14.53
C VAL A 382 -11.44 -10.52 14.22
N ALA A 383 -11.28 -11.61 14.98
CA ALA A 383 -11.99 -12.85 14.75
C ALA A 383 -13.52 -12.68 14.89
N ASP A 384 -13.96 -12.01 15.95
CA ASP A 384 -15.39 -11.69 16.18
C ASP A 384 -15.98 -10.85 15.05
N THR A 385 -15.21 -9.87 14.54
CA THR A 385 -15.66 -9.00 13.44
C THR A 385 -15.79 -9.77 12.13
N ILE A 386 -14.84 -10.65 11.79
CA ILE A 386 -14.96 -11.52 10.60
C ILE A 386 -16.23 -12.37 10.71
N HIS A 387 -16.42 -13.04 11.84
CA HIS A 387 -17.59 -13.91 12.07
C HIS A 387 -18.90 -13.13 11.91
N LYS A 388 -19.05 -12.00 12.60
CA LYS A 388 -20.25 -11.16 12.55
C LYS A 388 -20.51 -10.56 11.17
N THR A 389 -19.47 -10.07 10.49
CA THR A 389 -19.62 -9.50 9.14
C THR A 389 -20.08 -10.58 8.15
N TYR A 390 -19.58 -11.80 8.30
CA TYR A 390 -20.02 -12.93 7.48
C TYR A 390 -21.46 -13.34 7.81
N THR A 391 -21.81 -13.54 9.09
CA THR A 391 -23.12 -14.05 9.49
C THR A 391 -24.25 -13.04 9.33
N ASP A 392 -24.02 -11.78 9.67
CA ASP A 392 -25.04 -10.76 9.73
C ASP A 392 -25.21 -10.00 8.40
N GLN A 393 -24.12 -9.87 7.61
CA GLN A 393 -24.09 -9.08 6.39
C GLN A 393 -23.76 -9.92 5.13
N ASN A 394 -23.52 -11.23 5.30
CA ASN A 394 -23.13 -12.15 4.22
C ASN A 394 -21.92 -11.65 3.43
N TYR A 395 -20.97 -11.01 4.12
CA TYR A 395 -19.73 -10.52 3.53
C TYR A 395 -18.50 -11.12 4.21
N LEU A 396 -17.69 -11.84 3.44
CA LEU A 396 -16.45 -12.43 3.93
C LEU A 396 -15.29 -11.44 3.75
N CYS A 397 -14.75 -10.92 4.84
CA CYS A 397 -13.61 -10.03 4.81
C CYS A 397 -12.32 -10.71 5.31
N ASP A 398 -11.18 -10.17 4.88
CA ASP A 398 -9.88 -10.54 5.42
C ASP A 398 -9.62 -9.90 6.80
N THR A 399 -8.53 -10.31 7.43
CA THR A 399 -8.15 -9.84 8.77
C THR A 399 -7.88 -8.34 8.84
N HIS A 400 -7.31 -7.73 7.80
CA HIS A 400 -7.05 -6.29 7.73
C HIS A 400 -8.37 -5.50 7.58
N THR A 401 -9.24 -5.97 6.71
CA THR A 401 -10.58 -5.36 6.52
C THR A 401 -11.38 -5.44 7.81
N ALA A 402 -11.29 -6.55 8.55
CA ALA A 402 -11.97 -6.70 9.84
C ALA A 402 -11.51 -5.66 10.87
N VAL A 403 -10.23 -5.33 10.91
CA VAL A 403 -9.72 -4.22 11.74
C VAL A 403 -10.43 -2.91 11.39
N ALA A 404 -10.53 -2.59 10.10
CA ALA A 404 -11.18 -1.36 9.65
C ALA A 404 -12.69 -1.35 9.95
N VAL A 405 -13.40 -2.44 9.71
CA VAL A 405 -14.84 -2.58 10.02
C VAL A 405 -15.11 -2.40 11.52
N LYS A 406 -14.30 -3.03 12.38
CA LYS A 406 -14.44 -2.88 13.83
C LYS A 406 -14.23 -1.44 14.27
N VAL A 407 -13.15 -0.80 13.79
CA VAL A 407 -12.84 0.59 14.13
C VAL A 407 -13.92 1.55 13.61
N TYR A 408 -14.46 1.31 12.42
CA TYR A 408 -15.61 2.06 11.89
C TYR A 408 -16.82 1.99 12.83
N ARG A 409 -17.24 0.79 13.22
CA ARG A 409 -18.40 0.58 14.08
C ARG A 409 -18.24 1.26 15.44
N GLU A 410 -17.05 1.23 16.00
CA GLU A 410 -16.73 1.99 17.23
C GLU A 410 -16.76 3.50 17.00
N TYR A 411 -16.22 3.99 15.90
CA TYR A 411 -16.25 5.40 15.54
C TYR A 411 -17.70 5.92 15.46
N VAL A 412 -18.57 5.21 14.76
CA VAL A 412 -20.00 5.57 14.67
C VAL A 412 -20.67 5.52 16.04
N ALA A 413 -20.41 4.48 16.84
CA ALA A 413 -20.99 4.36 18.18
C ALA A 413 -20.54 5.50 19.13
N GLN A 414 -19.31 5.99 18.99
CA GLN A 414 -18.76 7.06 19.83
C GLN A 414 -19.19 8.47 19.39
N THR A 415 -19.32 8.68 18.08
CA THR A 415 -19.52 10.02 17.51
C THR A 415 -20.95 10.30 17.05
N GLY A 416 -21.71 9.24 16.76
CA GLY A 416 -23.01 9.35 16.09
C GLY A 416 -22.91 9.79 14.61
N ASP A 417 -21.73 9.78 14.02
CA ASP A 417 -21.52 10.15 12.61
C ASP A 417 -21.94 8.99 11.71
N ASP A 418 -23.09 9.09 11.07
CA ASP A 418 -23.73 8.10 10.23
C ASP A 418 -23.63 8.39 8.72
N LEU A 419 -22.65 9.19 8.31
CA LEU A 419 -22.42 9.44 6.89
C LEU A 419 -22.09 8.14 6.14
N PRO A 420 -22.46 8.04 4.85
CA PRO A 420 -21.96 6.96 4.01
C PRO A 420 -20.43 6.87 4.11
N THR A 421 -19.96 5.68 4.45
CA THR A 421 -18.56 5.45 4.75
C THR A 421 -17.99 4.40 3.81
N VAL A 422 -16.84 4.70 3.23
CA VAL A 422 -16.02 3.77 2.45
C VAL A 422 -15.00 3.14 3.39
N ILE A 423 -15.00 1.82 3.47
CA ILE A 423 -14.06 1.02 4.24
C ILE A 423 -13.15 0.28 3.26
N ASP A 424 -11.86 0.54 3.30
CA ASP A 424 -10.91 -0.09 2.39
C ASP A 424 -10.69 -1.56 2.73
N SER A 425 -11.00 -2.44 1.78
CA SER A 425 -10.70 -3.87 1.83
C SER A 425 -9.40 -4.13 1.07
N THR A 426 -8.34 -4.41 1.80
CA THR A 426 -6.96 -4.36 1.29
C THR A 426 -6.40 -5.70 0.84
N ALA A 427 -7.07 -6.81 1.14
CA ALA A 427 -6.65 -8.14 0.70
C ALA A 427 -7.84 -9.10 0.55
N SER A 428 -7.67 -10.12 -0.29
CA SER A 428 -8.60 -11.24 -0.35
C SER A 428 -8.56 -12.08 0.92
N PRO A 429 -9.70 -12.51 1.47
CA PRO A 429 -9.76 -13.40 2.64
C PRO A 429 -8.97 -14.69 2.45
N TYR A 430 -8.85 -15.17 1.22
CA TYR A 430 -8.12 -16.39 0.88
C TYR A 430 -6.59 -16.29 1.03
N LYS A 431 -6.04 -15.09 1.22
CA LYS A 431 -4.62 -14.94 1.57
C LYS A 431 -4.32 -15.27 3.04
N PHE A 432 -5.35 -15.30 3.85
CA PHE A 432 -5.31 -15.54 5.30
C PHE A 432 -6.31 -16.63 5.69
N SER A 433 -6.42 -17.68 4.86
CA SER A 433 -7.45 -18.72 4.93
C SER A 433 -7.56 -19.33 6.32
N LYS A 434 -6.44 -19.62 7.00
CA LYS A 434 -6.43 -20.18 8.34
C LYS A 434 -7.14 -19.26 9.34
N SER A 435 -6.78 -18.00 9.39
CA SER A 435 -7.34 -17.03 10.34
C SER A 435 -8.82 -16.76 10.05
N VAL A 436 -9.16 -16.62 8.77
CA VAL A 436 -10.53 -16.36 8.33
C VAL A 436 -11.42 -17.57 8.58
N LEU A 437 -10.98 -18.78 8.24
CA LEU A 437 -11.74 -20.02 8.49
C LEU A 437 -11.93 -20.24 10.00
N THR A 438 -10.89 -20.01 10.80
CA THR A 438 -10.97 -20.09 12.27
C THR A 438 -12.03 -19.14 12.83
N ALA A 439 -12.09 -17.93 12.33
CA ALA A 439 -13.09 -16.94 12.74
C ALA A 439 -14.51 -17.35 12.32
N VAL A 440 -14.68 -17.78 11.06
CA VAL A 440 -15.99 -18.24 10.54
C VAL A 440 -16.51 -19.45 11.34
N LEU A 441 -15.64 -20.37 11.73
CA LEU A 441 -15.98 -21.59 12.48
C LEU A 441 -15.89 -21.41 14.01
N GLU A 442 -15.81 -20.18 14.52
CA GLU A 442 -15.76 -19.86 15.96
C GLU A 442 -14.70 -20.68 16.72
N GLY A 443 -13.50 -20.81 16.14
CA GLY A 443 -12.38 -21.54 16.72
C GLY A 443 -12.34 -23.04 16.43
N ASN A 444 -13.37 -23.61 15.82
CA ASN A 444 -13.45 -25.04 15.49
C ASN A 444 -12.74 -25.40 14.17
N THR A 445 -11.52 -24.93 13.99
CA THR A 445 -10.78 -25.11 12.73
C THR A 445 -10.25 -26.53 12.60
N PRO A 446 -10.53 -27.23 11.49
CA PRO A 446 -9.94 -28.54 11.21
C PRO A 446 -8.44 -28.43 10.97
N GLN A 447 -7.70 -29.50 11.26
CA GLN A 447 -6.27 -29.60 10.94
C GLN A 447 -6.13 -29.96 9.45
N LEU A 448 -5.91 -28.93 8.63
CA LEU A 448 -5.84 -29.00 7.17
C LEU A 448 -4.54 -28.35 6.68
N ASP A 449 -4.08 -28.72 5.50
CA ASP A 449 -3.04 -27.96 4.81
C ASP A 449 -3.60 -26.64 4.22
N GLU A 450 -2.73 -25.81 3.66
CA GLU A 450 -3.11 -24.47 3.19
C GLU A 450 -4.17 -24.50 2.09
N PHE A 451 -4.07 -25.43 1.14
CA PHE A 451 -5.03 -25.51 0.03
C PHE A 451 -6.35 -26.18 0.45
N ASP A 452 -6.28 -27.16 1.32
CA ASP A 452 -7.47 -27.77 1.91
C ASP A 452 -8.24 -26.75 2.76
N MET A 453 -7.54 -25.82 3.45
CA MET A 453 -8.19 -24.68 4.14
C MET A 453 -8.87 -23.72 3.17
N VAL A 454 -8.28 -23.46 2.01
CA VAL A 454 -8.91 -22.65 0.95
C VAL A 454 -10.18 -23.33 0.45
N GLU A 455 -10.14 -24.64 0.17
CA GLU A 455 -11.30 -25.41 -0.29
C GLU A 455 -12.38 -25.46 0.80
N GLU A 456 -12.03 -25.66 2.05
CA GLU A 456 -12.97 -25.68 3.16
C GLU A 456 -13.62 -24.31 3.40
N LEU A 457 -12.84 -23.22 3.33
CA LEU A 457 -13.36 -21.86 3.43
C LEU A 457 -14.37 -21.57 2.30
N HIS A 458 -14.06 -22.00 1.07
CA HIS A 458 -14.99 -21.91 -0.05
C HIS A 458 -16.26 -22.74 0.20
N ARG A 459 -16.11 -23.99 0.68
CA ARG A 459 -17.24 -24.88 0.96
C ARG A 459 -18.19 -24.31 2.02
N VAL A 460 -17.64 -23.69 3.07
CA VAL A 460 -18.43 -23.14 4.19
C VAL A 460 -19.11 -21.85 3.81
N THR A 461 -18.40 -20.97 3.06
CA THR A 461 -18.86 -19.60 2.83
C THR A 461 -19.50 -19.40 1.46
N GLY A 462 -19.22 -20.25 0.49
CA GLY A 462 -19.61 -20.05 -0.91
C GLY A 462 -18.87 -18.91 -1.62
N ALA A 463 -17.97 -18.19 -0.93
CA ALA A 463 -17.18 -17.11 -1.53
C ALA A 463 -16.23 -17.67 -2.60
N ALA A 464 -16.12 -16.99 -3.75
CA ALA A 464 -15.28 -17.46 -4.84
C ALA A 464 -13.79 -17.37 -4.50
N VAL A 465 -13.03 -18.44 -4.77
CA VAL A 465 -11.56 -18.43 -4.65
C VAL A 465 -10.98 -17.63 -5.82
N PRO A 466 -10.16 -16.61 -5.57
CA PRO A 466 -9.51 -15.87 -6.66
C PRO A 466 -8.62 -16.79 -7.50
N ALA A 467 -8.79 -16.75 -8.83
CA ALA A 467 -8.04 -17.59 -9.76
C ALA A 467 -6.51 -17.53 -9.58
N PRO A 468 -5.88 -16.37 -9.31
CA PRO A 468 -4.44 -16.30 -9.06
C PRO A 468 -3.99 -17.10 -7.82
N LEU A 469 -4.84 -17.22 -6.79
CA LEU A 469 -4.53 -18.00 -5.58
C LEU A 469 -4.77 -19.49 -5.81
N ALA A 470 -5.87 -19.85 -6.45
CA ALA A 470 -6.17 -21.25 -6.81
C ALA A 470 -5.06 -21.86 -7.69
N ALA A 471 -4.53 -21.12 -8.63
CA ALA A 471 -3.48 -21.57 -9.54
C ALA A 471 -2.14 -21.86 -8.86
N LEU A 472 -1.91 -21.42 -7.62
CA LEU A 472 -0.64 -21.67 -6.93
C LEU A 472 -0.43 -23.14 -6.56
N LYS A 473 -1.50 -23.93 -6.42
CA LYS A 473 -1.46 -25.35 -6.09
C LYS A 473 -0.60 -26.15 -7.08
N ASP A 474 -0.65 -25.75 -8.36
CA ASP A 474 0.01 -26.46 -9.46
C ASP A 474 1.33 -25.80 -9.92
N LYS A 475 1.73 -24.68 -9.30
CA LYS A 475 2.93 -23.95 -9.70
C LYS A 475 4.18 -24.55 -9.07
N ALA A 476 5.22 -24.74 -9.89
CA ALA A 476 6.54 -25.21 -9.42
C ALA A 476 7.24 -24.10 -8.61
N VAL A 477 7.81 -24.48 -7.47
CA VAL A 477 8.71 -23.63 -6.69
C VAL A 477 10.00 -23.39 -7.48
N ARG A 478 10.29 -22.13 -7.81
CA ARG A 478 11.48 -21.71 -8.56
C ARG A 478 12.60 -21.20 -7.67
N PHE A 479 12.26 -20.55 -6.57
CA PHE A 479 13.22 -19.86 -5.69
C PHE A 479 13.29 -20.56 -4.33
N THR A 480 14.46 -21.13 -4.04
CA THR A 480 14.73 -21.86 -2.80
C THR A 480 15.93 -21.31 -2.03
N GLN A 481 16.53 -20.21 -2.54
CA GLN A 481 17.71 -19.60 -1.93
C GLN A 481 17.37 -19.04 -0.55
N VAL A 482 18.28 -19.28 0.38
CA VAL A 482 18.25 -18.72 1.73
C VAL A 482 19.64 -18.20 2.06
N CYS A 483 19.73 -17.05 2.70
CA CYS A 483 21.00 -16.52 3.18
C CYS A 483 20.86 -15.91 4.58
N ASP A 484 21.98 -15.70 5.23
CA ASP A 484 22.05 -14.89 6.44
C ASP A 484 22.10 -13.41 6.08
N ARG A 485 21.69 -12.55 7.02
CA ARG A 485 21.66 -11.10 6.86
C ARG A 485 23.00 -10.54 6.35
N GLU A 486 24.11 -11.02 6.90
CA GLU A 486 25.47 -10.57 6.57
C GLU A 486 25.86 -10.91 5.13
N ASN A 487 25.23 -11.92 4.54
CA ASN A 487 25.51 -12.42 3.20
C ASN A 487 24.59 -11.83 2.12
N MET A 488 23.64 -10.96 2.49
CA MET A 488 22.69 -10.37 1.52
C MET A 488 23.39 -9.58 0.41
N SER A 489 24.45 -8.83 0.71
CA SER A 489 25.21 -8.09 -0.32
C SER A 489 25.81 -9.06 -1.36
N GLN A 490 26.41 -10.15 -0.90
CA GLN A 490 26.96 -11.18 -1.78
C GLN A 490 25.87 -11.85 -2.62
N MET A 491 24.69 -12.11 -2.01
CA MET A 491 23.53 -12.64 -2.72
C MET A 491 23.06 -11.70 -3.82
N VAL A 492 23.06 -10.39 -3.60
CA VAL A 492 22.74 -9.38 -4.64
C VAL A 492 23.70 -9.50 -5.83
N PHE A 493 25.02 -9.60 -5.59
CA PHE A 493 26.00 -9.80 -6.66
C PHE A 493 25.73 -11.09 -7.44
N GLN A 494 25.48 -12.17 -6.74
CA GLN A 494 25.20 -13.46 -7.36
C GLN A 494 23.92 -13.43 -8.23
N LEU A 495 22.82 -12.87 -7.69
CA LEU A 495 21.53 -12.84 -8.39
C LEU A 495 21.53 -11.86 -9.57
N LEU A 496 22.38 -10.83 -9.56
CA LEU A 496 22.54 -9.87 -10.66
C LEU A 496 23.60 -10.29 -11.69
N ASN A 497 24.40 -11.33 -11.41
CA ASN A 497 25.56 -11.75 -12.20
C ASN A 497 26.61 -10.60 -12.36
N LEU A 498 26.95 -9.97 -11.23
CA LEU A 498 27.93 -8.88 -11.14
C LEU A 498 29.33 -9.37 -10.87
#